data_91bc0bd33f0ab06f688821d2e001cd8c
#
_entry.id   91bc0bd33f0ab06f688821d2e001cd8c
#
_cell.length_a   1.000
_cell.length_b   1.000
_cell.length_c   1.000
_cell.angle_alpha   90.00
_cell.angle_beta   90.00
_cell.angle_gamma   90.00
#
_symmetry.space_group_name_H-M   'P 1'
#
loop_
_entity.id
_entity.type
_entity.pdbx_description
1 polymer ?
#
loop_
_entity_poly.entity_id
_entity_poly.type
_entity_poly.pdbx_seq_one_letter_code
_entity_poly.pdbx_strand_id
1 'polypeptide(L)'
;MAKHKTHFEECDVLVVGGGMAGTGATFEARHWGRDLKIVCVEKANIDRSGAVAQGLYAINCYMGMQWNENQPEDHVRYARNDLMLSLIHI
;
A
#
# COMPACT_ATOMS: atom_id res chain seq x y z
N MET A 1 33.30 2.37 12.23
CA MET A 1 32.11 1.54 12.21
C MET A 1 30.87 2.36 12.62
N ALA A 2 29.85 2.32 11.83
CA ALA A 2 28.62 3.02 12.16
C ALA A 2 27.93 2.35 13.35
N LYS A 3 27.51 3.15 14.30
CA LYS A 3 26.76 2.65 15.44
C LYS A 3 25.28 2.93 15.18
N HIS A 4 24.49 1.88 15.25
CA HIS A 4 23.06 2.02 15.09
C HIS A 4 22.44 2.41 16.43
N LYS A 5 21.66 3.46 16.38
CA LYS A 5 20.93 3.94 17.54
C LYS A 5 19.51 3.40 17.46
N THR A 6 19.12 2.68 18.50
CA THR A 6 17.76 2.15 18.55
C THR A 6 16.82 3.21 19.06
N HIS A 7 15.74 3.41 18.34
CA HIS A 7 14.69 4.35 18.69
C HIS A 7 13.39 3.58 18.92
N PHE A 8 12.78 3.79 20.06
CA PHE A 8 11.53 3.12 20.41
C PHE A 8 10.38 4.09 20.29
N GLU A 9 9.34 3.65 19.63
CA GLU A 9 8.13 4.43 19.43
C GLU A 9 6.92 3.56 19.78
N GLU A 10 5.97 4.12 20.50
CA GLU A 10 4.72 3.42 20.80
C GLU A 10 3.62 4.00 19.93
N CYS A 11 2.73 3.13 19.46
CA CYS A 11 1.61 3.58 18.65
C CYS A 11 0.44 2.61 18.78
N ASP A 12 -0.72 3.09 18.38
CA ASP A 12 -1.92 2.25 18.31
C ASP A 12 -2.00 1.54 16.97
N VAL A 13 -1.55 2.21 15.90
CA VAL A 13 -1.53 1.65 14.56
C VAL A 13 -0.16 1.90 13.95
N LEU A 14 0.46 0.84 13.46
CA LEU A 14 1.74 0.92 12.76
C LEU A 14 1.53 0.59 11.29
N VAL A 15 1.96 1.49 10.41
CA VAL A 15 1.97 1.26 8.97
C VAL A 15 3.41 1.15 8.53
N VAL A 16 3.76 0.04 7.90
CA VAL A 16 5.12 -0.19 7.42
C VAL A 16 5.14 0.00 5.90
N GLY A 17 5.88 0.99 5.47
CA GLY A 17 5.97 1.36 4.07
C GLY A 17 5.16 2.61 3.75
N GLY A 18 5.83 3.61 3.16
CA GLY A 18 5.22 4.91 2.84
C GLY A 18 4.96 5.11 1.35
N GLY A 19 4.71 4.04 0.61
CA GLY A 19 4.28 4.12 -0.77
C GLY A 19 2.80 4.45 -0.88
N MET A 20 2.22 4.23 -2.04
CA MET A 20 0.81 4.54 -2.26
C MET A 20 -0.11 3.81 -1.28
N ALA A 21 0.13 2.52 -1.08
CA ALA A 21 -0.70 1.72 -0.18
C ALA A 21 -0.54 2.16 1.28
N GLY A 22 0.70 2.35 1.72
CA GLY A 22 0.97 2.76 3.09
C GLY A 22 0.46 4.16 3.40
N THR A 23 0.63 5.08 2.45
CA THR A 23 0.11 6.44 2.60
C THR A 23 -1.41 6.44 2.69
N GLY A 24 -2.06 5.67 1.82
CA GLY A 24 -3.51 5.54 1.85
C GLY A 24 -4.01 4.92 3.14
N ALA A 25 -3.34 3.87 3.60
CA ALA A 25 -3.70 3.22 4.86
C ALA A 25 -3.56 4.17 6.05
N THR A 26 -2.48 4.95 6.06
CA THR A 26 -2.24 5.94 7.12
C THR A 26 -3.31 7.02 7.11
N PHE A 27 -3.65 7.51 5.94
CA PHE A 27 -4.68 8.53 5.79
C PHE A 27 -6.04 8.03 6.27
N GLU A 28 -6.44 6.84 5.84
CA GLU A 28 -7.71 6.25 6.24
C GLU A 28 -7.75 5.93 7.73
N ALA A 29 -6.66 5.38 8.27
CA ALA A 29 -6.59 5.10 9.69
C ALA A 29 -6.77 6.37 10.51
N ARG A 30 -6.16 7.47 10.07
CA ARG A 30 -6.32 8.76 10.76
C ARG A 30 -7.74 9.29 10.63
N HIS A 31 -8.35 9.11 9.47
CA HIS A 31 -9.71 9.58 9.23
C HIS A 31 -10.71 8.95 10.20
N TRP A 32 -10.56 7.65 10.44
CA TRP A 32 -11.49 6.90 11.30
C TRP A 32 -11.03 6.82 12.76
N GLY A 33 -9.73 6.89 13.00
CA GLY A 33 -9.17 6.77 14.35
C GLY A 33 -8.49 8.05 14.79
N ARG A 34 -9.23 9.14 14.95
CA ARG A 34 -8.67 10.44 15.25
C ARG A 34 -7.96 10.53 16.59
N ASP A 35 -8.38 9.70 17.54
CA ASP A 35 -7.79 9.68 18.88
C ASP A 35 -6.62 8.70 18.98
N LEU A 36 -6.35 7.96 17.92
CA LEU A 36 -5.28 6.97 17.92
C LEU A 36 -3.97 7.59 17.47
N LYS A 37 -2.88 7.09 18.03
CA LYS A 37 -1.55 7.45 17.56
C LYS A 37 -1.18 6.53 16.42
N ILE A 38 -1.00 7.09 15.24
CA ILE A 38 -0.69 6.35 14.03
C ILE A 38 0.72 6.70 13.58
N VAL A 39 1.54 5.68 13.38
CA VAL A 39 2.92 5.85 12.95
C VAL A 39 3.11 5.13 11.63
N CYS A 40 3.66 5.85 10.67
CA CYS A 40 4.05 5.28 9.38
C CYS A 40 5.57 5.30 9.30
N VAL A 41 6.17 4.15 9.02
CA VAL A 41 7.62 4.05 8.90
C VAL A 41 7.98 3.73 7.44
N GLU A 42 9.01 4.42 6.95
CA GLU A 42 9.48 4.28 5.59
C GLU A 42 11.00 4.11 5.58
N LYS A 43 11.47 3.13 4.84
CA LYS A 43 12.89 2.81 4.77
C LYS A 43 13.70 3.91 4.09
N ALA A 44 13.11 4.53 3.07
CA ALA A 44 13.79 5.56 2.29
C ALA A 44 13.17 6.94 2.58
N ASN A 45 13.31 7.87 1.65
CA ASN A 45 12.75 9.21 1.80
C ASN A 45 11.22 9.16 1.59
N ILE A 46 10.46 9.53 2.60
CA ILE A 46 9.00 9.47 2.56
C ILE A 46 8.40 10.37 1.47
N ASP A 47 9.08 11.45 1.12
CA ASP A 47 8.55 12.41 0.16
C ASP A 47 8.58 11.92 -1.28
N ARG A 48 9.42 10.93 -1.59
CA ARG A 48 9.55 10.44 -2.96
C ARG A 48 9.95 8.98 -3.04
N SER A 49 9.41 8.18 -2.15
CA SER A 49 9.63 6.73 -2.15
C SER A 49 8.41 6.02 -2.67
N GLY A 50 8.63 4.80 -3.13
CA GLY A 50 7.60 3.94 -3.65
C GLY A 50 7.47 4.06 -5.16
N ALA A 51 6.81 3.08 -5.76
CA ALA A 51 6.70 2.97 -7.21
C ALA A 51 6.00 4.18 -7.83
N VAL A 52 4.94 4.66 -7.19
CA VAL A 52 4.17 5.79 -7.73
C VAL A 52 4.98 7.06 -7.73
N ALA A 53 5.69 7.33 -6.63
CA ALA A 53 6.50 8.55 -6.51
C ALA A 53 7.69 8.55 -7.45
N GLN A 54 8.24 7.37 -7.74
CA GLN A 54 9.36 7.24 -8.66
C GLN A 54 8.94 7.32 -10.13
N GLY A 55 7.65 7.23 -10.36
CA GLY A 55 7.09 7.29 -11.70
C GLY A 55 6.53 5.96 -12.14
N LEU A 56 5.30 5.98 -12.56
CA LEU A 56 4.68 4.79 -13.13
C LEU A 56 3.98 5.17 -14.41
N TYR A 57 3.89 4.22 -15.34
CA TYR A 57 3.22 4.44 -16.61
C TYR A 57 2.18 3.38 -16.92
N ALA A 58 1.99 2.43 -15.98
CA ALA A 58 1.00 1.38 -16.16
C ALA A 58 0.39 1.01 -14.82
N ILE A 59 -0.91 0.77 -14.82
CA ILE A 59 -1.64 0.34 -13.65
C ILE A 59 -2.43 -0.90 -14.02
N ASN A 60 -2.26 -1.96 -13.25
CA ASN A 60 -3.04 -3.18 -13.42
C ASN A 60 -4.17 -3.17 -12.41
N CYS A 61 -5.39 -3.22 -12.89
CA CYS A 61 -6.55 -3.27 -12.02
C CYS A 61 -7.72 -3.93 -12.73
N TYR A 62 -8.67 -4.40 -11.95
CA TYR A 62 -9.91 -4.93 -12.48
C TYR A 62 -10.90 -3.78 -12.65
N MET A 63 -11.29 -3.53 -13.89
CA MET A 63 -12.23 -2.46 -14.19
C MET A 63 -13.69 -2.89 -14.16
N GLY A 64 -13.91 -4.19 -14.22
CA GLY A 64 -15.26 -4.71 -14.25
C GLY A 64 -15.92 -4.57 -15.61
N MET A 65 -17.19 -4.93 -15.67
CA MET A 65 -18.02 -4.72 -16.83
C MET A 65 -18.80 -3.42 -16.65
N GLN A 66 -19.08 -2.73 -17.73
CA GLN A 66 -19.75 -1.42 -17.67
C GLN A 66 -21.11 -1.49 -16.99
N TRP A 67 -21.77 -2.63 -17.08
CA TRP A 67 -23.12 -2.84 -16.56
C TRP A 67 -23.16 -3.63 -15.26
N ASN A 68 -22.01 -3.98 -14.71
CA ASN A 68 -21.92 -4.73 -13.45
C ASN A 68 -21.22 -3.90 -12.40
N GLU A 69 -21.73 -4.01 -11.17
CA GLU A 69 -21.01 -3.45 -10.04
C GLU A 69 -19.80 -4.32 -9.70
N ASN A 70 -18.70 -3.66 -9.35
CA ASN A 70 -17.52 -4.37 -8.92
C ASN A 70 -17.73 -4.93 -7.51
N GLN A 71 -17.45 -6.20 -7.36
CA GLN A 71 -17.55 -6.88 -6.08
C GLN A 71 -16.15 -7.29 -5.61
N PRO A 72 -15.91 -7.39 -4.31
CA PRO A 72 -14.60 -7.82 -3.81
C PRO A 72 -14.13 -9.15 -4.38
N GLU A 73 -15.06 -10.07 -4.61
CA GLU A 73 -14.76 -11.38 -5.18
C GLU A 73 -14.19 -11.29 -6.59
N ASP A 74 -14.64 -10.31 -7.36
CA ASP A 74 -14.15 -10.11 -8.72
C ASP A 74 -12.69 -9.69 -8.73
N HIS A 75 -12.31 -8.83 -7.82
CA HIS A 75 -10.93 -8.37 -7.69
C HIS A 75 -10.00 -9.51 -7.25
N VAL A 76 -10.49 -10.34 -6.33
CA VAL A 76 -9.72 -11.51 -5.88
C VAL A 76 -9.53 -12.48 -7.02
N ARG A 77 -10.58 -12.73 -7.79
CA ARG A 77 -10.52 -13.65 -8.93
C ARG A 77 -9.57 -13.13 -9.99
N TYR A 78 -9.61 -11.83 -10.27
CA TYR A 78 -8.69 -11.21 -11.23
C TYR A 78 -7.24 -11.37 -10.78
N ALA A 79 -6.97 -11.08 -9.52
CA ALA A 79 -5.61 -11.22 -8.99
C ALA A 79 -5.11 -12.66 -9.08
N ARG A 80 -5.97 -13.60 -8.73
CA ARG A 80 -5.60 -15.02 -8.74
C ARG A 80 -5.40 -15.55 -10.14
N ASN A 81 -6.34 -15.26 -11.05
CA ASN A 81 -6.35 -15.90 -12.35
C ASN A 81 -5.51 -15.19 -13.40
N ASP A 82 -5.45 -13.87 -13.34
CA ASP A 82 -4.78 -13.10 -14.37
C ASP A 82 -3.39 -12.61 -13.96
N LEU A 83 -3.29 -11.99 -12.79
CA LEU A 83 -2.00 -11.45 -12.36
C LEU A 83 -1.03 -12.53 -11.91
N MET A 84 -1.52 -13.51 -11.16
CA MET A 84 -0.64 -14.58 -10.68
C MET A 84 -0.16 -15.48 -11.81
N LEU A 85 -0.99 -15.72 -12.81
CA LEU A 85 -0.57 -16.49 -13.97
C LEU A 85 0.52 -15.77 -14.75
N SER A 86 0.42 -14.46 -14.88
CA SER A 86 1.47 -13.68 -15.52
C SER A 86 2.82 -13.85 -14.83
N LEU A 87 2.80 -13.87 -13.50
CA LEU A 87 4.02 -14.04 -12.71
C LEU A 87 4.65 -15.42 -12.89
N ILE A 88 3.82 -16.44 -13.08
CA ILE A 88 4.30 -17.80 -13.28
C ILE A 88 5.05 -17.92 -14.61
N HIS A 89 4.64 -17.18 -15.61
CA HIS A 89 5.23 -17.27 -16.95
C HIS A 89 6.43 -16.36 -17.17
N ILE A 90 6.78 -15.56 -16.18
CA ILE A 90 7.99 -14.75 -16.22
C ILE A 90 9.17 -15.59 -15.78
#